data_8c11fffba9a29a7a4027ab2227cc73b2
#
_entry.id   8c11fffba9a29a7a4027ab2227cc73b2
#
_cell.length_a   1.000
_cell.length_b   1.000
_cell.length_c   1.000
_cell.angle_alpha   90.00
_cell.angle_beta   90.00
_cell.angle_gamma   90.00
#
_symmetry.space_group_name_H-M   'P 1'
#
loop_
_entity.id
_entity.type
_entity.pdbx_description
1 polymer ?
#
loop_
_entity_poly.entity_id
_entity_poly.type
_entity_poly.pdbx_seq_one_letter_code
_entity_poly.pdbx_strand_id
1 'polypeptide(L)'
;MEILFISDNCFFCMGVRPSGMSSYHIEAGGTHSDIIQRNKKYNFFVIAVKNQQLRTQLINNAQRKKVKCIVMVDDIVSGHHFKLGDIIYASSNYNLESLKRIFVCYSANEQIQFTLREQYVFNLLHLSNNCIADTLKISVKNVSGYRQKIINKMMLKNRNSLALFRM
;
A
#
# COMPACT_ATOMS: atom_id res chain seq x y z
N MET A 1 -19.09 2.81 -11.11
CA MET A 1 -17.68 2.91 -10.63
C MET A 1 -16.93 1.73 -11.22
N GLU A 2 -15.97 2.00 -12.12
CA GLU A 2 -15.20 0.95 -12.77
C GLU A 2 -13.92 0.67 -12.00
N ILE A 3 -13.77 -0.57 -11.51
CA ILE A 3 -12.66 -1.02 -10.67
C ILE A 3 -11.93 -2.14 -11.41
N LEU A 4 -10.60 -2.07 -11.45
CA LEU A 4 -9.74 -3.15 -11.91
C LEU A 4 -8.91 -3.71 -10.76
N PHE A 5 -9.07 -5.00 -10.50
CA PHE A 5 -8.22 -5.75 -9.59
C PHE A 5 -7.02 -6.31 -10.34
N ILE A 6 -5.82 -6.05 -9.82
CA ILE A 6 -4.55 -6.51 -10.38
C ILE A 6 -3.88 -7.43 -9.36
N SER A 7 -3.63 -8.68 -9.70
CA SER A 7 -3.01 -9.64 -8.78
C SER A 7 -2.10 -10.63 -9.50
N ASP A 8 -1.05 -11.06 -8.83
CA ASP A 8 -0.21 -12.21 -9.18
C ASP A 8 -0.77 -13.54 -8.63
N ASN A 9 -1.95 -13.52 -8.01
CA ASN A 9 -2.67 -14.69 -7.53
C ASN A 9 -3.93 -14.93 -8.39
N CYS A 10 -3.92 -16.00 -9.19
CA CYS A 10 -5.03 -16.35 -10.07
C CYS A 10 -6.33 -16.63 -9.29
N PHE A 11 -6.26 -17.28 -8.11
CA PHE A 11 -7.43 -17.57 -7.28
C PHE A 11 -8.09 -16.28 -6.76
N PHE A 12 -7.31 -15.27 -6.42
CA PHE A 12 -7.84 -13.96 -6.07
C PHE A 12 -8.62 -13.33 -7.25
N CYS A 13 -8.04 -13.37 -8.45
CA CYS A 13 -8.71 -12.88 -9.66
C CYS A 13 -9.99 -13.65 -9.98
N MET A 14 -9.98 -14.98 -9.80
CA MET A 14 -11.18 -15.83 -9.99
C MET A 14 -12.27 -15.50 -8.96
N GLY A 15 -11.91 -15.24 -7.70
CA GLY A 15 -12.84 -14.89 -6.63
C GLY A 15 -13.51 -13.51 -6.81
N VAL A 16 -12.87 -12.59 -7.53
CA VAL A 16 -13.42 -11.26 -7.82
C VAL A 16 -14.44 -11.26 -8.97
N ARG A 17 -14.25 -12.11 -9.98
CA ARG A 17 -15.10 -12.17 -11.20
C ARG A 17 -16.59 -12.36 -10.93
N PRO A 18 -17.04 -13.26 -10.03
CA PRO A 18 -18.47 -13.47 -9.77
C PRO A 18 -19.18 -12.21 -9.23
N SER A 19 -18.44 -11.26 -8.68
CA SER A 19 -18.98 -9.97 -8.20
C SER A 19 -19.27 -8.94 -9.30
N GLY A 20 -19.02 -9.29 -10.57
CA GLY A 20 -19.15 -8.38 -11.71
C GLY A 20 -18.00 -7.37 -11.84
N MET A 21 -16.94 -7.51 -11.06
CA MET A 21 -15.76 -6.66 -11.14
C MET A 21 -14.70 -7.22 -12.08
N SER A 22 -13.95 -6.33 -12.72
CA SER A 22 -12.88 -6.71 -13.63
C SER A 22 -11.62 -7.10 -12.85
N SER A 23 -10.94 -8.15 -13.30
CA SER A 23 -9.65 -8.57 -12.75
C SER A 23 -8.62 -8.80 -13.85
N TYR A 24 -7.37 -8.49 -13.53
CA TYR A 24 -6.20 -8.74 -14.37
C TYR A 24 -5.21 -9.62 -13.59
N HIS A 25 -4.97 -10.82 -14.10
CA HIS A 25 -3.95 -11.71 -13.55
C HIS A 25 -2.59 -11.40 -14.17
N ILE A 26 -1.59 -11.23 -13.32
CA ILE A 26 -0.20 -11.01 -13.72
C ILE A 26 0.48 -12.38 -13.83
N GLU A 27 0.89 -12.74 -15.04
CA GLU A 27 1.68 -13.94 -15.27
C GLU A 27 3.17 -13.71 -15.04
N ALA A 28 3.88 -14.71 -14.56
CA ALA A 28 5.30 -14.65 -14.36
C ALA A 28 6.04 -14.43 -15.70
N GLY A 29 6.93 -13.45 -15.76
CA GLY A 29 7.78 -13.16 -16.93
C GLY A 29 7.20 -12.19 -17.95
N GLY A 30 5.99 -11.67 -17.76
CA GLY A 30 5.40 -10.64 -18.63
C GLY A 30 5.88 -9.21 -18.31
N THR A 31 5.87 -8.32 -19.31
CA THR A 31 6.06 -6.87 -19.09
C THR A 31 4.74 -6.26 -18.64
N HIS A 32 4.67 -5.88 -17.35
CA HIS A 32 3.44 -5.42 -16.72
C HIS A 32 3.43 -3.90 -16.43
N SER A 33 4.47 -3.18 -16.88
CA SER A 33 4.64 -1.75 -16.63
C SER A 33 3.47 -0.89 -17.10
N ASP A 34 2.77 -1.32 -18.15
CA ASP A 34 1.76 -0.53 -18.84
C ASP A 34 0.31 -0.91 -18.51
N ILE A 35 0.08 -1.81 -17.55
CA ILE A 35 -1.26 -2.30 -17.21
C ILE A 35 -2.22 -1.13 -16.93
N ILE A 36 -1.81 -0.18 -16.11
CA ILE A 36 -2.63 0.99 -15.75
C ILE A 36 -2.87 1.88 -16.98
N GLN A 37 -1.86 2.01 -17.85
CA GLN A 37 -1.97 2.82 -19.06
C GLN A 37 -2.92 2.21 -20.10
N ARG A 38 -2.90 0.89 -20.26
CA ARG A 38 -3.78 0.16 -21.18
C ARG A 38 -5.24 0.11 -20.71
N ASN A 39 -5.46 0.27 -19.40
CA ASN A 39 -6.76 0.12 -18.76
C ASN A 39 -7.37 1.47 -18.30
N LYS A 40 -7.25 2.52 -19.12
CA LYS A 40 -7.70 3.90 -18.82
C LYS A 40 -9.18 4.05 -18.49
N LYS A 41 -10.03 3.10 -18.86
CA LYS A 41 -11.47 3.12 -18.55
C LYS A 41 -11.75 2.95 -17.05
N TYR A 42 -10.80 2.38 -16.29
CA TYR A 42 -11.01 2.16 -14.86
C TYR A 42 -10.58 3.39 -14.05
N ASN A 43 -11.43 3.78 -13.13
CA ASN A 43 -11.21 4.93 -12.24
C ASN A 43 -10.52 4.53 -10.94
N PHE A 44 -10.55 3.24 -10.60
CA PHE A 44 -9.96 2.67 -9.40
C PHE A 44 -9.16 1.41 -9.73
N PHE A 45 -8.01 1.29 -9.07
CA PHE A 45 -7.16 0.11 -9.16
C PHE A 45 -6.97 -0.50 -7.77
N VAL A 46 -7.14 -1.82 -7.68
CA VAL A 46 -6.77 -2.60 -6.50
C VAL A 46 -5.55 -3.43 -6.87
N ILE A 47 -4.44 -3.17 -6.21
CA ILE A 47 -3.17 -3.86 -6.41
C ILE A 47 -2.98 -4.86 -5.28
N ALA A 48 -3.16 -6.16 -5.58
CA ALA A 48 -2.96 -7.28 -4.67
C ALA A 48 -1.80 -8.15 -5.19
N VAL A 49 -0.59 -7.57 -5.20
CA VAL A 49 0.62 -8.18 -5.78
C VAL A 49 1.64 -8.41 -4.68
N LYS A 50 2.12 -9.66 -4.54
CA LYS A 50 3.14 -10.04 -3.54
C LYS A 50 4.54 -9.58 -3.93
N ASN A 51 4.88 -9.65 -5.21
CA ASN A 51 6.18 -9.19 -5.70
C ASN A 51 6.36 -7.69 -5.43
N GLN A 52 7.32 -7.34 -4.57
CA GLN A 52 7.54 -5.97 -4.12
C GLN A 52 7.95 -5.02 -5.26
N GLN A 53 8.84 -5.44 -6.15
CA GLN A 53 9.30 -4.60 -7.26
C GLN A 53 8.15 -4.25 -8.19
N LEU A 54 7.38 -5.26 -8.58
CA LEU A 54 6.22 -5.07 -9.46
C LEU A 54 5.13 -4.22 -8.78
N ARG A 55 4.86 -4.47 -7.52
CA ARG A 55 3.93 -3.65 -6.73
C ARG A 55 4.36 -2.19 -6.70
N THR A 56 5.65 -1.91 -6.45
CA THR A 56 6.19 -0.54 -6.46
C THR A 56 6.07 0.11 -7.85
N GLN A 57 6.33 -0.61 -8.92
CA GLN A 57 6.15 -0.11 -10.29
C GLN A 57 4.68 0.26 -10.57
N LEU A 58 3.74 -0.59 -10.18
CA LEU A 58 2.30 -0.33 -10.35
C LEU A 58 1.85 0.88 -9.53
N ILE A 59 2.32 1.01 -8.29
CA ILE A 59 2.04 2.18 -7.42
C ILE A 59 2.56 3.46 -8.09
N ASN A 60 3.82 3.48 -8.52
CA ASN A 60 4.41 4.64 -9.18
C ASN A 60 3.65 5.03 -10.46
N ASN A 61 3.21 4.05 -11.23
CA ASN A 61 2.40 4.30 -12.43
C ASN A 61 1.01 4.86 -12.07
N ALA A 62 0.37 4.36 -11.01
CA ALA A 62 -0.90 4.89 -10.53
C ALA A 62 -0.76 6.36 -10.08
N GLN A 63 0.28 6.68 -9.33
CA GLN A 63 0.57 8.03 -8.87
C GLN A 63 0.84 8.99 -10.03
N ARG A 64 1.69 8.60 -11.00
CA ARG A 64 1.96 9.41 -12.20
C ARG A 64 0.70 9.73 -13.00
N LYS A 65 -0.26 8.81 -13.02
CA LYS A 65 -1.54 8.97 -13.74
C LYS A 65 -2.63 9.58 -12.87
N LYS A 66 -2.37 9.87 -11.59
CA LYS A 66 -3.32 10.43 -10.62
C LYS A 66 -4.60 9.60 -10.53
N VAL A 67 -4.48 8.28 -10.64
CA VAL A 67 -5.61 7.35 -10.49
C VAL A 67 -5.73 6.88 -9.06
N LYS A 68 -6.95 6.66 -8.59
CA LYS A 68 -7.22 6.19 -7.24
C LYS A 68 -6.76 4.74 -7.09
N CYS A 69 -5.98 4.46 -6.04
CA CYS A 69 -5.36 3.17 -5.86
C CYS A 69 -5.51 2.66 -4.42
N ILE A 70 -5.89 1.38 -4.30
CA ILE A 70 -5.83 0.63 -3.05
C ILE A 70 -4.78 -0.46 -3.22
N VAL A 71 -3.84 -0.53 -2.28
CA VAL A 71 -2.78 -1.55 -2.25
C VAL A 71 -3.09 -2.51 -1.12
N MET A 72 -3.32 -3.78 -1.47
CA MET A 72 -3.57 -4.83 -0.49
C MET A 72 -2.25 -5.49 -0.09
N VAL A 73 -1.99 -5.56 1.21
CA VAL A 73 -0.76 -6.14 1.76
C VAL A 73 -1.05 -7.02 2.97
N ASP A 74 -0.25 -8.07 3.14
CA ASP A 74 -0.39 -9.02 4.24
C ASP A 74 0.09 -8.44 5.58
N ASP A 75 0.89 -7.38 5.55
CA ASP A 75 1.56 -6.79 6.70
C ASP A 75 0.69 -5.87 7.55
N ILE A 76 -0.52 -5.54 7.10
CA ILE A 76 -1.50 -4.76 7.86
C ILE A 76 -2.38 -5.71 8.68
N VAL A 77 -2.69 -5.31 9.90
CA VAL A 77 -3.62 -6.04 10.77
C VAL A 77 -4.96 -6.20 10.07
N SER A 78 -5.55 -7.40 10.18
CA SER A 78 -6.83 -7.73 9.53
C SER A 78 -7.91 -6.70 9.86
N GLY A 79 -8.68 -6.29 8.83
CA GLY A 79 -9.75 -5.30 8.97
C GLY A 79 -9.27 -3.84 9.09
N HIS A 80 -7.98 -3.57 8.94
CA HIS A 80 -7.44 -2.22 9.01
C HIS A 80 -6.93 -1.73 7.65
N HIS A 81 -6.99 -0.42 7.47
CA HIS A 81 -6.43 0.31 6.34
C HIS A 81 -5.98 1.69 6.80
N PHE A 82 -5.13 2.33 6.02
CA PHE A 82 -4.74 3.73 6.22
C PHE A 82 -4.44 4.38 4.86
N LYS A 83 -4.52 5.70 4.82
CA LYS A 83 -4.20 6.49 3.64
C LYS A 83 -2.85 7.19 3.84
N LEU A 84 -1.98 7.02 2.86
CA LEU A 84 -0.66 7.66 2.80
C LEU A 84 -0.50 8.33 1.43
N GLY A 85 -0.50 9.66 1.39
CA GLY A 85 -0.63 10.41 0.15
C GLY A 85 -1.94 10.06 -0.58
N ASP A 86 -1.87 9.79 -1.86
CA ASP A 86 -3.02 9.43 -2.68
C ASP A 86 -3.32 7.92 -2.74
N ILE A 87 -2.68 7.12 -1.86
CA ILE A 87 -2.83 5.68 -1.85
C ILE A 87 -3.45 5.22 -0.54
N ILE A 88 -4.40 4.30 -0.63
CA ILE A 88 -4.90 3.58 0.53
C ILE A 88 -4.20 2.22 0.59
N TYR A 89 -3.58 1.92 1.71
CA TYR A 89 -3.04 0.61 2.04
C TYR A 89 -4.04 -0.14 2.91
N ALA A 90 -4.40 -1.34 2.52
CA ALA A 90 -5.39 -2.16 3.20
C ALA A 90 -4.86 -3.57 3.45
N SER A 91 -5.34 -4.22 4.50
CA SER A 91 -5.05 -5.63 4.75
C SER A 91 -5.52 -6.51 3.60
N SER A 92 -4.72 -7.51 3.21
CA SER A 92 -5.10 -8.53 2.21
C SER A 92 -6.32 -9.37 2.63
N ASN A 93 -6.65 -9.38 3.93
CA ASN A 93 -7.79 -10.12 4.48
C ASN A 93 -9.11 -9.31 4.44
N TYR A 94 -9.16 -8.18 3.75
CA TYR A 94 -10.42 -7.48 3.52
C TYR A 94 -11.33 -8.30 2.62
N ASN A 95 -12.60 -8.44 3.03
CA ASN A 95 -13.62 -8.98 2.14
C ASN A 95 -14.07 -7.90 1.12
N LEU A 96 -14.74 -8.34 0.08
CA LEU A 96 -15.12 -7.48 -1.04
C LEU A 96 -16.09 -6.35 -0.62
N GLU A 97 -17.01 -6.63 0.31
CA GLU A 97 -17.97 -5.64 0.82
C GLU A 97 -17.26 -4.52 1.60
N SER A 98 -16.28 -4.88 2.41
CA SER A 98 -15.45 -3.89 3.12
C SER A 98 -14.62 -3.05 2.16
N LEU A 99 -14.06 -3.65 1.09
CA LEU A 99 -13.38 -2.91 0.03
C LEU A 99 -14.31 -1.95 -0.70
N LYS A 100 -15.55 -2.34 -1.00
CA LYS A 100 -16.55 -1.43 -1.60
C LYS A 100 -16.78 -0.19 -0.74
N ARG A 101 -16.85 -0.33 0.58
CA ARG A 101 -17.00 0.80 1.51
C ARG A 101 -15.80 1.75 1.44
N ILE A 102 -14.57 1.20 1.38
CA ILE A 102 -13.35 2.01 1.21
C ILE A 102 -13.41 2.80 -0.11
N PHE A 103 -13.91 2.21 -1.20
CA PHE A 103 -14.07 2.92 -2.48
C PHE A 103 -15.06 4.08 -2.39
N VAL A 104 -16.23 3.84 -1.80
CA VAL A 104 -17.26 4.88 -1.63
C VAL A 104 -16.70 6.05 -0.80
N CYS A 105 -15.99 5.75 0.26
CA CYS A 105 -15.41 6.73 1.18
C CYS A 105 -13.97 7.13 0.83
N TYR A 106 -13.48 6.85 -0.39
CA TYR A 106 -12.06 7.04 -0.74
C TYR A 106 -11.55 8.45 -0.45
N SER A 107 -12.33 9.46 -0.81
CA SER A 107 -11.96 10.87 -0.58
C SER A 107 -12.11 11.30 0.87
N ALA A 108 -12.98 10.65 1.63
CA ALA A 108 -13.21 10.90 3.05
C ALA A 108 -12.26 10.14 3.98
N ASN A 109 -11.48 9.16 3.45
CA ASN A 109 -10.48 8.47 4.26
C ASN A 109 -9.40 9.46 4.70
N GLU A 110 -9.25 9.57 6.01
CA GLU A 110 -8.28 10.46 6.62
C GLU A 110 -6.84 10.01 6.31
N GLN A 111 -5.99 11.00 6.09
CA GLN A 111 -4.55 10.79 5.98
C GLN A 111 -3.99 10.36 7.33
N ILE A 112 -3.07 9.38 7.31
CA ILE A 112 -2.30 9.06 8.50
C ILE A 112 -1.50 10.29 8.94
N GLN A 113 -1.65 10.66 10.22
CA GLN A 113 -1.00 11.83 10.79
C GLN A 113 0.28 11.41 11.51
N PHE A 114 1.43 11.82 10.99
CA PHE A 114 2.72 11.69 11.65
C PHE A 114 3.09 13.03 12.33
N THR A 115 3.70 12.96 13.50
CA THR A 115 4.41 14.12 14.04
C THR A 115 5.65 14.41 13.17
N LEU A 116 6.20 15.61 13.26
CA LEU A 116 7.41 15.98 12.50
C LEU A 116 8.57 14.98 12.71
N ARG A 117 8.79 14.53 13.95
CA ARG A 117 9.84 13.55 14.26
C ARG A 117 9.55 12.17 13.64
N GLU A 118 8.30 11.71 13.69
CA GLU A 118 7.88 10.47 13.05
C GLU A 118 8.05 10.56 11.53
N GLN A 119 7.69 11.70 10.92
CA GLN A 119 7.87 11.93 9.49
C GLN A 119 9.33 11.88 9.07
N TYR A 120 10.24 12.50 9.82
CA TYR A 120 11.68 12.42 9.54
C TYR A 120 12.18 10.97 9.64
N VAL A 121 11.80 10.23 10.68
CA VAL A 121 12.17 8.82 10.83
C VAL A 121 11.55 7.96 9.70
N PHE A 122 10.31 8.24 9.31
CA PHE A 122 9.63 7.54 8.21
C PHE A 122 10.36 7.72 6.88
N ASN A 123 10.77 8.93 6.55
CA ASN A 123 11.52 9.23 5.31
C ASN A 123 12.90 8.56 5.27
N LEU A 124 13.47 8.22 6.43
CA LEU A 124 14.78 7.59 6.57
C LEU A 124 14.70 6.08 6.86
N LEU A 125 13.54 5.43 6.65
CA LEU A 125 13.37 4.00 6.95
C LEU A 125 14.34 3.07 6.21
N HIS A 126 14.90 3.51 5.10
CA HIS A 126 15.93 2.78 4.34
C HIS A 126 17.29 2.71 5.04
N LEU A 127 17.55 3.58 6.03
CA LEU A 127 18.79 3.60 6.81
C LEU A 127 18.70 2.73 8.06
N SER A 128 19.86 2.38 8.61
CA SER A 128 19.97 1.72 9.91
C SER A 128 19.55 2.66 11.06
N ASN A 129 19.22 2.10 12.22
CA ASN A 129 18.87 2.91 13.39
C ASN A 129 19.99 3.85 13.82
N ASN A 130 21.25 3.40 13.72
CA ASN A 130 22.42 4.20 14.04
C ASN A 130 22.55 5.40 13.09
N CYS A 131 22.48 5.15 11.78
CA CYS A 131 22.52 6.23 10.79
C CYS A 131 21.40 7.24 10.96
N ILE A 132 20.17 6.80 11.29
CA ILE A 132 19.05 7.70 11.56
C ILE A 132 19.33 8.53 12.83
N ALA A 133 19.83 7.88 13.89
CA ALA A 133 20.16 8.53 15.15
C ALA A 133 21.19 9.65 14.95
N ASP A 134 22.26 9.34 14.21
CA ASP A 134 23.34 10.30 13.87
C ASP A 134 22.81 11.45 13.01
N THR A 135 22.01 11.14 11.96
CA THR A 135 21.43 12.14 11.05
C THR A 135 20.49 13.10 11.77
N LEU A 136 19.65 12.58 12.66
CA LEU A 136 18.65 13.37 13.38
C LEU A 136 19.13 13.91 14.74
N LYS A 137 20.37 13.60 15.14
CA LYS A 137 21.00 13.95 16.44
C LYS A 137 20.12 13.53 17.62
N ILE A 138 19.64 12.29 17.61
CA ILE A 138 18.83 11.68 18.67
C ILE A 138 19.40 10.32 19.05
N SER A 139 18.99 9.75 20.20
CA SER A 139 19.45 8.43 20.61
C SER A 139 18.83 7.31 19.73
N VAL A 140 19.56 6.19 19.57
CA VAL A 140 19.07 4.98 18.88
C VAL A 140 17.79 4.45 19.51
N LYS A 141 17.67 4.59 20.84
CA LYS A 141 16.44 4.25 21.60
C LYS A 141 15.25 5.07 21.11
N ASN A 142 15.45 6.38 20.88
CA ASN A 142 14.40 7.27 20.37
C ASN A 142 13.99 6.90 18.95
N VAL A 143 14.94 6.55 18.07
CA VAL A 143 14.64 6.05 16.71
C VAL A 143 13.75 4.81 16.79
N SER A 144 14.12 3.83 17.63
CA SER A 144 13.31 2.62 17.85
C SER A 144 11.91 2.94 18.36
N GLY A 145 11.79 3.92 19.28
CA GLY A 145 10.51 4.40 19.79
C GLY A 145 9.63 5.04 18.69
N TYR A 146 10.22 5.87 17.83
CA TYR A 146 9.49 6.45 16.70
C TYR A 146 9.06 5.40 15.68
N ARG A 147 9.93 4.43 15.34
CA ARG A 147 9.55 3.31 14.48
C ARG A 147 8.37 2.53 15.05
N GLN A 148 8.33 2.29 16.36
CA GLN A 148 7.21 1.61 16.99
C GLN A 148 5.91 2.43 16.92
N LYS A 149 5.98 3.75 17.12
CA LYS A 149 4.82 4.64 16.95
C LYS A 149 4.28 4.63 15.54
N ILE A 150 5.17 4.64 14.53
CA ILE A 150 4.82 4.54 13.11
C ILE A 150 4.10 3.22 12.84
N ILE A 151 4.64 2.08 13.30
CA ILE A 151 4.02 0.75 13.18
C ILE A 151 2.59 0.76 13.74
N ASN A 152 2.42 1.29 14.95
CA ASN A 152 1.12 1.35 15.60
C ASN A 152 0.13 2.23 14.82
N LYS A 153 0.55 3.41 14.35
CA LYS A 153 -0.30 4.31 13.55
C LYS A 153 -0.70 3.69 12.21
N MET A 154 0.21 2.95 11.57
CA MET A 154 -0.03 2.25 10.32
C MET A 154 -0.70 0.89 10.51
N MET A 155 -1.01 0.49 11.75
CA MET A 155 -1.59 -0.81 12.08
C MET A 155 -0.84 -1.99 11.44
N LEU A 156 0.51 -1.91 11.46
CA LEU A 156 1.36 -2.96 10.92
C LEU A 156 1.52 -4.10 11.94
N LYS A 157 1.60 -5.33 11.44
CA LYS A 157 1.70 -6.54 12.27
C LYS A 157 2.98 -6.61 13.09
N ASN A 158 4.10 -6.11 12.53
CA ASN A 158 5.40 -6.20 13.17
C ASN A 158 6.40 -5.18 12.59
N ARG A 159 7.62 -5.15 13.16
CA ARG A 159 8.68 -4.21 12.72
C ARG A 159 9.19 -4.48 11.30
N ASN A 160 9.20 -5.73 10.85
CA ASN A 160 9.66 -6.08 9.52
C ASN A 160 8.73 -5.53 8.44
N SER A 161 7.45 -5.34 8.77
CA SER A 161 6.45 -4.76 7.87
C SER A 161 6.78 -3.33 7.43
N LEU A 162 7.64 -2.60 8.16
CA LEU A 162 8.15 -1.29 7.72
C LEU A 162 9.01 -1.39 6.45
N ALA A 163 9.54 -2.58 6.13
CA ALA A 163 10.32 -2.78 4.90
C ALA A 163 9.52 -2.48 3.62
N LEU A 164 8.17 -2.60 3.67
CA LEU A 164 7.28 -2.24 2.56
C LEU A 164 7.40 -0.76 2.14
N PHE A 165 7.80 0.10 3.06
CA PHE A 165 7.83 1.56 2.89
C PHE A 165 9.27 2.11 2.80
N ARG A 166 10.28 1.24 2.68
CA ARG A 166 11.67 1.64 2.39
C ARG A 166 11.76 1.97 0.91
N MET A 167 11.72 3.24 0.59
CA MET A 167 11.91 3.76 -0.77
C MET A 167 13.32 4.29 -0.94
#